data_a237f13b3f66980ba0152336f6d63282
#
_entry.id   a237f13b3f66980ba0152336f6d63282
#
_cell.length_a   1.000
_cell.length_b   1.000
_cell.length_c   1.000
_cell.angle_alpha   90.00
_cell.angle_beta   90.00
_cell.angle_gamma   90.00
#
_symmetry.space_group_name_H-M   'P 1'
#
loop_
_entity.id
_entity.type
_entity.pdbx_description
1 polymer ?
#
loop_
_entity_poly.entity_id
_entity_poly.type
_entity_poly.pdbx_seq_one_letter_code
_entity_poly.pdbx_strand_id
1 'polypeptide(L)'
;LTDAGMLLYSRVKHILGMVDGTLREITDIGSGMAGTIKLGTVTSSGAMLIPQLVADFHRMYPLVNFNVWESDGARILELLDSHIIELAITRTQVDSSTYESMVLPDEPLVLAMHKDLCCCGEDEEFVHLQELAGKPLLVPLRWHSSFLEQCQKHKFEPNILSVSDSQIQNILWTQMGIGISLVPLSARSMVNSDKVIFKRIVEAEIHTHTVVAWLKNRTLSSSCNHFLELFRKKYIRK
;
A
#
# COMPACT_ATOMS: atom_id res chain seq x y z
N LEU A 1 19.50 23.28 11.43
CA LEU A 1 20.80 22.66 11.11
C LEU A 1 21.40 23.41 9.93
N THR A 2 22.73 23.63 9.93
CA THR A 2 23.47 24.11 8.78
C THR A 2 23.50 23.01 7.70
N ASP A 3 23.87 23.34 6.45
CA ASP A 3 23.97 22.35 5.35
C ASP A 3 24.94 21.22 5.71
N ALA A 4 26.08 21.56 6.32
CA ALA A 4 27.02 20.56 6.87
C ALA A 4 26.38 19.71 7.98
N GLY A 5 25.54 20.32 8.84
CA GLY A 5 24.81 19.61 9.87
C GLY A 5 23.72 18.68 9.32
N MET A 6 23.04 19.06 8.24
CA MET A 6 22.10 18.20 7.55
C MET A 6 22.78 17.01 6.88
N LEU A 7 23.93 17.25 6.22
CA LEU A 7 24.72 16.18 5.62
C LEU A 7 25.24 15.21 6.70
N LEU A 8 25.79 15.72 7.79
CA LEU A 8 26.26 14.90 8.92
C LEU A 8 25.11 14.08 9.52
N TYR A 9 23.97 14.72 9.78
CA TYR A 9 22.79 14.03 10.31
C TYR A 9 22.34 12.88 9.43
N SER A 10 22.26 13.11 8.10
CA SER A 10 21.93 12.06 7.13
C SER A 10 22.94 10.91 7.15
N ARG A 11 24.25 11.23 7.16
CA ARG A 11 25.32 10.21 7.18
C ARG A 11 25.36 9.43 8.48
N VAL A 12 25.19 10.08 9.62
CA VAL A 12 25.14 9.41 10.93
C VAL A 12 23.94 8.48 11.04
N LYS A 13 22.76 8.89 10.59
CA LYS A 13 21.61 7.98 10.50
C LYS A 13 21.88 6.74 9.67
N HIS A 14 22.54 6.90 8.54
CA HIS A 14 22.92 5.79 7.67
C HIS A 14 23.89 4.83 8.38
N ILE A 15 24.95 5.36 9.01
CA ILE A 15 25.95 4.57 9.76
C ILE A 15 25.28 3.82 10.92
N LEU A 16 24.45 4.48 11.71
CA LEU A 16 23.75 3.84 12.83
C LEU A 16 22.81 2.72 12.32
N GLY A 17 22.13 2.94 11.18
CA GLY A 17 21.34 1.88 10.55
C GLY A 17 22.16 0.65 10.13
N MET A 18 23.38 0.86 9.61
CA MET A 18 24.29 -0.25 9.27
C MET A 18 24.78 -0.99 10.51
N VAL A 19 25.16 -0.28 11.58
CA VAL A 19 25.58 -0.90 12.86
C VAL A 19 24.45 -1.77 13.44
N ASP A 20 23.24 -1.23 13.49
CA ASP A 20 22.07 -1.98 13.95
C ASP A 20 21.76 -3.20 13.08
N GLY A 21 22.01 -3.13 11.78
CA GLY A 21 21.91 -4.26 10.86
C GLY A 21 22.91 -5.36 11.20
N THR A 22 24.19 -4.98 11.34
CA THR A 22 25.29 -5.91 11.64
C THR A 22 25.09 -6.62 13.00
N LEU A 23 24.67 -5.89 14.03
CA LEU A 23 24.39 -6.48 15.35
C LEU A 23 23.25 -7.49 15.28
N ARG A 24 22.24 -7.23 14.43
CA ARG A 24 21.14 -8.18 14.20
C ARG A 24 21.59 -9.41 13.43
N GLU A 25 22.38 -9.25 12.37
CA GLU A 25 22.95 -10.36 11.62
C GLU A 25 23.73 -11.30 12.53
N ILE A 26 24.53 -10.75 13.47
CA ILE A 26 25.27 -11.55 14.46
C ILE A 26 24.31 -12.31 15.39
N THR A 27 23.23 -11.68 15.83
CA THR A 27 22.23 -12.30 16.71
C THR A 27 21.37 -13.33 15.97
N ASP A 28 21.04 -13.08 14.70
CA ASP A 28 20.25 -13.97 13.85
C ASP A 28 21.00 -15.20 13.37
N ILE A 29 22.35 -15.17 13.33
CA ILE A 29 23.19 -16.35 13.05
C ILE A 29 22.90 -17.51 14.02
N GLY A 30 22.35 -17.22 15.19
CA GLY A 30 22.04 -18.24 16.21
C GLY A 30 20.72 -18.98 16.04
N SER A 31 19.67 -18.40 15.47
CA SER A 31 18.36 -19.06 15.49
C SER A 31 17.36 -18.71 14.37
N GLY A 32 17.44 -17.58 13.72
CA GLY A 32 16.42 -17.13 12.73
C GLY A 32 14.96 -17.16 13.21
N MET A 33 14.74 -17.60 14.43
CA MET A 33 13.44 -17.87 15.07
C MET A 33 13.00 -16.73 15.99
N ALA A 34 13.87 -15.77 16.25
CA ALA A 34 13.64 -14.59 17.06
C ALA A 34 14.23 -13.35 16.37
N GLY A 35 13.71 -12.17 16.73
CA GLY A 35 14.21 -10.92 16.19
C GLY A 35 13.09 -9.91 15.91
N THR A 36 13.41 -8.86 15.15
CA THR A 36 12.42 -7.85 14.78
C THR A 36 12.51 -7.55 13.29
N ILE A 37 11.42 -7.79 12.57
CA ILE A 37 11.26 -7.42 11.17
C ILE A 37 10.83 -5.96 11.08
N LYS A 38 11.54 -5.14 10.32
CA LYS A 38 11.23 -3.72 10.11
C LYS A 38 10.58 -3.51 8.74
N LEU A 39 9.30 -3.20 8.73
CA LEU A 39 8.48 -3.03 7.55
C LEU A 39 8.08 -1.58 7.36
N GLY A 40 8.13 -1.09 6.13
CA GLY A 40 7.46 0.13 5.71
C GLY A 40 6.30 -0.20 4.78
N THR A 41 5.18 0.48 4.94
CA THR A 41 4.01 0.23 4.12
C THR A 41 3.21 1.49 3.82
N VAL A 42 2.57 1.50 2.66
CA VAL A 42 1.50 2.46 2.40
C VAL A 42 0.19 1.93 3.00
N THR A 43 -0.70 2.82 3.44
CA THR A 43 -1.96 2.50 4.14
C THR A 43 -2.74 1.38 3.47
N SER A 44 -2.96 1.47 2.16
CA SER A 44 -3.78 0.50 1.42
C SER A 44 -3.18 -0.91 1.42
N SER A 45 -1.87 -1.04 1.20
CA SER A 45 -1.20 -2.35 1.19
C SER A 45 -1.00 -2.87 2.61
N GLY A 46 -0.69 -2.00 3.58
CA GLY A 46 -0.51 -2.34 4.99
C GLY A 46 -1.78 -2.91 5.61
N ALA A 47 -2.89 -2.21 5.45
CA ALA A 47 -4.15 -2.62 6.05
C ALA A 47 -4.71 -3.94 5.45
N MET A 48 -4.42 -4.26 4.19
CA MET A 48 -5.02 -5.40 3.50
C MET A 48 -4.14 -6.66 3.47
N LEU A 49 -2.85 -6.50 3.22
CA LEU A 49 -1.94 -7.63 3.02
C LEU A 49 -1.25 -8.07 4.33
N ILE A 50 -0.81 -7.09 5.12
CA ILE A 50 0.04 -7.34 6.28
C ILE A 50 -0.67 -8.12 7.40
N PRO A 51 -1.91 -7.84 7.81
CA PRO A 51 -2.51 -8.50 8.96
C PRO A 51 -2.56 -10.02 8.84
N GLN A 52 -3.01 -10.52 7.68
CA GLN A 52 -3.10 -11.95 7.46
C GLN A 52 -1.71 -12.60 7.34
N LEU A 53 -0.76 -11.90 6.71
CA LEU A 53 0.61 -12.41 6.56
C LEU A 53 1.32 -12.47 7.91
N VAL A 54 1.17 -11.42 8.74
CA VAL A 54 1.72 -11.38 10.10
C VAL A 54 1.09 -12.46 10.97
N ALA A 55 -0.23 -12.67 10.89
CA ALA A 55 -0.91 -13.74 11.64
C ALA A 55 -0.39 -15.12 11.26
N ASP A 56 -0.18 -15.39 9.97
CA ASP A 56 0.35 -16.66 9.48
C ASP A 56 1.82 -16.83 9.92
N PHE A 57 2.62 -15.77 9.81
CA PHE A 57 4.03 -15.78 10.18
C PHE A 57 4.24 -15.94 11.68
N HIS A 58 3.49 -15.21 12.51
CA HIS A 58 3.61 -15.26 13.97
C HIS A 58 3.26 -16.64 14.54
N ARG A 59 2.35 -17.39 13.89
CA ARG A 59 2.09 -18.79 14.28
C ARG A 59 3.30 -19.71 14.07
N MET A 60 4.14 -19.43 13.07
CA MET A 60 5.35 -20.21 12.78
C MET A 60 6.57 -19.71 13.57
N TYR A 61 6.64 -18.40 13.80
CA TYR A 61 7.77 -17.72 14.43
C TYR A 61 7.29 -16.80 15.57
N PRO A 62 6.83 -17.35 16.71
CA PRO A 62 6.17 -16.58 17.77
C PRO A 62 7.10 -15.62 18.52
N LEU A 63 8.42 -15.77 18.40
CA LEU A 63 9.42 -14.89 19.02
C LEU A 63 9.89 -13.76 18.09
N VAL A 64 9.33 -13.66 16.87
CA VAL A 64 9.62 -12.57 15.94
C VAL A 64 8.62 -11.44 16.15
N ASN A 65 9.15 -10.24 16.36
CA ASN A 65 8.40 -9.01 16.48
C ASN A 65 8.38 -8.24 15.15
N PHE A 66 7.46 -7.27 15.04
CA PHE A 66 7.34 -6.40 13.88
C PHE A 66 7.37 -4.94 14.32
N ASN A 67 8.23 -4.15 13.65
CA ASN A 67 8.13 -2.70 13.67
C ASN A 67 7.60 -2.26 12.30
N VAL A 68 6.47 -1.56 12.29
CA VAL A 68 5.79 -1.16 11.06
C VAL A 68 5.71 0.36 10.99
N TRP A 69 6.22 0.91 9.89
CA TRP A 69 6.07 2.33 9.56
C TRP A 69 5.06 2.48 8.45
N GLU A 70 4.13 3.41 8.63
CA GLU A 70 3.16 3.78 7.61
C GLU A 70 3.42 5.20 7.13
N SER A 71 3.50 5.39 5.81
CA SER A 71 3.63 6.70 5.17
C SER A 71 3.25 6.61 3.69
N ASP A 72 3.42 7.71 2.94
CA ASP A 72 3.38 7.70 1.48
C ASP A 72 4.57 6.90 0.89
N GLY A 73 4.44 6.55 -0.40
CA GLY A 73 5.42 5.66 -1.03
C GLY A 73 6.82 6.25 -1.14
N ALA A 74 6.96 7.57 -1.30
CA ALA A 74 8.27 8.22 -1.39
C ALA A 74 8.97 8.15 -0.03
N ARG A 75 8.25 8.46 1.04
CA ARG A 75 8.79 8.40 2.40
C ARG A 75 9.16 6.98 2.80
N ILE A 76 8.39 5.98 2.39
CA ILE A 76 8.73 4.56 2.64
C ILE A 76 10.04 4.18 1.95
N LEU A 77 10.29 4.62 0.72
CA LEU A 77 11.55 4.37 0.04
C LEU A 77 12.72 5.10 0.71
N GLU A 78 12.54 6.34 1.18
CA GLU A 78 13.55 7.05 1.99
C GLU A 78 13.93 6.29 3.28
N LEU A 79 12.95 5.69 3.94
CA LEU A 79 13.19 4.85 5.13
C LEU A 79 13.98 3.59 4.78
N LEU A 80 13.72 3.00 3.60
CA LEU A 80 14.47 1.85 3.09
C LEU A 80 15.92 2.23 2.78
N ASP A 81 16.13 3.34 2.06
CA ASP A 81 17.46 3.86 1.72
C ASP A 81 18.29 4.24 2.96
N SER A 82 17.61 4.74 4.00
CA SER A 82 18.22 5.07 5.29
C SER A 82 18.42 3.85 6.20
N HIS A 83 18.16 2.64 5.73
CA HIS A 83 18.25 1.38 6.48
C HIS A 83 17.37 1.31 7.75
N ILE A 84 16.38 2.20 7.89
CA ILE A 84 15.45 2.20 9.01
C ILE A 84 14.51 0.99 8.90
N ILE A 85 14.12 0.64 7.69
CA ILE A 85 13.33 -0.55 7.38
C ILE A 85 14.11 -1.53 6.52
N GLU A 86 13.67 -2.78 6.46
CA GLU A 86 14.24 -3.85 5.64
C GLU A 86 13.42 -4.13 4.39
N LEU A 87 12.10 -4.04 4.50
CA LEU A 87 11.16 -4.23 3.41
C LEU A 87 10.24 -3.03 3.27
N ALA A 88 10.02 -2.60 2.04
CA ALA A 88 9.02 -1.62 1.66
C ALA A 88 7.87 -2.33 0.94
N ILE A 89 6.64 -2.12 1.39
CA ILE A 89 5.43 -2.63 0.76
C ILE A 89 4.65 -1.41 0.26
N THR A 90 4.78 -1.14 -1.01
CA THR A 90 4.31 0.11 -1.63
C THR A 90 3.48 -0.18 -2.88
N ARG A 91 2.90 0.86 -3.44
CA ARG A 91 2.30 0.86 -4.79
C ARG A 91 3.07 1.78 -5.75
N THR A 92 4.22 2.27 -5.30
CA THR A 92 5.11 3.10 -6.10
C THR A 92 6.05 2.22 -6.90
N GLN A 93 6.24 2.55 -8.17
CA GLN A 93 7.26 1.91 -8.98
C GLN A 93 8.64 2.18 -8.38
N VAL A 94 9.48 1.16 -8.33
CA VAL A 94 10.82 1.24 -7.76
C VAL A 94 11.88 1.12 -8.85
N ASP A 95 13.02 1.77 -8.63
CA ASP A 95 14.15 1.69 -9.54
C ASP A 95 14.85 0.34 -9.41
N SER A 96 14.81 -0.46 -10.48
CA SER A 96 15.45 -1.77 -10.54
C SER A 96 16.98 -1.72 -10.50
N SER A 97 17.62 -0.58 -10.57
CA SER A 97 19.07 -0.45 -10.35
C SER A 97 19.45 -0.49 -8.87
N THR A 98 18.60 0.03 -8.00
CA THR A 98 18.81 0.20 -6.56
C THR A 98 18.13 -0.92 -5.74
N TYR A 99 16.94 -1.30 -6.15
CA TYR A 99 16.11 -2.24 -5.38
C TYR A 99 15.95 -3.58 -6.09
N GLU A 100 15.92 -4.63 -5.31
CA GLU A 100 15.22 -5.85 -5.69
C GLU A 100 13.76 -5.70 -5.35
N SER A 101 12.89 -6.26 -6.17
CA SER A 101 11.46 -6.16 -5.96
C SER A 101 10.68 -7.38 -6.39
N MET A 102 9.51 -7.50 -5.82
CA MET A 102 8.50 -8.48 -6.14
C MET A 102 7.20 -7.74 -6.37
N VAL A 103 6.64 -7.91 -7.56
CA VAL A 103 5.38 -7.26 -7.96
C VAL A 103 4.24 -8.27 -7.80
N LEU A 104 3.19 -7.88 -7.09
CA LEU A 104 1.99 -8.67 -6.96
C LEU A 104 1.12 -8.52 -8.22
N PRO A 105 0.20 -9.47 -8.47
CA PRO A 105 -0.76 -9.34 -9.54
C PRO A 105 -1.51 -8.00 -9.50
N ASP A 106 -1.81 -7.47 -10.67
CA ASP A 106 -2.61 -6.26 -10.81
C ASP A 106 -4.01 -6.46 -10.23
N GLU A 107 -4.52 -5.43 -9.62
CA GLU A 107 -5.91 -5.35 -9.20
C GLU A 107 -6.58 -4.10 -9.78
N PRO A 108 -7.88 -4.17 -10.14
CA PRO A 108 -8.60 -3.02 -10.65
C PRO A 108 -8.91 -2.01 -9.54
N LEU A 109 -8.98 -0.74 -9.90
CA LEU A 109 -9.65 0.25 -9.11
C LEU A 109 -11.17 0.14 -9.33
N VAL A 110 -11.90 0.24 -8.24
CA VAL A 110 -13.36 0.15 -8.20
C VAL A 110 -13.94 1.34 -7.45
N LEU A 111 -15.23 1.57 -7.59
CA LEU A 111 -15.95 2.56 -6.79
C LEU A 111 -16.55 1.89 -5.56
N ALA A 112 -16.24 2.42 -4.39
CA ALA A 112 -16.96 2.14 -3.16
C ALA A 112 -18.01 3.25 -2.95
N MET A 113 -19.27 2.88 -2.77
CA MET A 113 -20.36 3.85 -2.58
C MET A 113 -21.37 3.38 -1.53
N HIS A 114 -21.92 4.32 -0.78
CA HIS A 114 -23.05 4.05 0.07
C HIS A 114 -24.29 3.76 -0.80
N LYS A 115 -25.16 2.86 -0.38
CA LYS A 115 -26.36 2.49 -1.14
C LYS A 115 -27.25 3.70 -1.51
N ASP A 116 -27.32 4.70 -0.64
CA ASP A 116 -28.09 5.94 -0.89
C ASP A 116 -27.50 6.79 -2.04
N LEU A 117 -26.23 6.58 -2.40
CA LEU A 117 -25.56 7.24 -3.51
C LEU A 117 -25.51 6.37 -4.78
N CYS A 118 -26.05 5.14 -4.70
CA CYS A 118 -26.05 4.24 -5.84
C CYS A 118 -26.81 4.88 -7.02
N CYS A 119 -26.19 4.85 -8.19
CA CYS A 119 -26.71 5.44 -9.42
C CYS A 119 -27.14 4.39 -10.46
N CYS A 120 -26.94 3.12 -10.16
CA CYS A 120 -27.35 1.95 -10.96
C CYS A 120 -28.03 0.93 -10.04
N GLY A 121 -28.51 -0.19 -10.58
CA GLY A 121 -29.10 -1.26 -9.76
C GLY A 121 -28.12 -1.78 -8.70
N GLU A 122 -28.58 -2.04 -7.48
CA GLU A 122 -27.72 -2.54 -6.40
C GLU A 122 -26.99 -3.84 -6.79
N ASP A 123 -27.66 -4.69 -7.54
CA ASP A 123 -27.14 -6.00 -7.99
C ASP A 123 -26.23 -5.91 -9.23
N GLU A 124 -26.15 -4.77 -9.90
CA GLU A 124 -25.27 -4.57 -11.04
C GLU A 124 -23.82 -4.49 -10.59
N GLU A 125 -22.92 -5.26 -11.21
CA GLU A 125 -21.48 -5.23 -10.90
C GLU A 125 -20.79 -4.00 -11.48
N PHE A 126 -21.32 -3.41 -12.53
CA PHE A 126 -20.72 -2.34 -13.30
C PHE A 126 -21.51 -1.04 -13.19
N VAL A 127 -20.81 0.07 -13.43
CA VAL A 127 -21.38 1.42 -13.51
C VAL A 127 -20.67 2.17 -14.64
N HIS A 128 -21.42 2.96 -15.41
CA HIS A 128 -20.87 3.84 -16.42
C HIS A 128 -20.44 5.17 -15.81
N LEU A 129 -19.37 5.78 -16.34
CA LEU A 129 -18.92 7.11 -15.88
C LEU A 129 -20.03 8.16 -15.90
N GLN A 130 -20.91 8.14 -16.92
CA GLN A 130 -22.01 9.05 -17.05
C GLN A 130 -23.05 8.95 -15.91
N GLU A 131 -23.19 7.79 -15.28
CA GLU A 131 -24.09 7.58 -14.15
C GLU A 131 -23.58 8.25 -12.88
N LEU A 132 -22.30 8.61 -12.84
CA LEU A 132 -21.67 9.36 -11.74
C LEU A 132 -21.91 10.87 -11.85
N ALA A 133 -22.62 11.35 -12.89
CA ALA A 133 -22.84 12.78 -13.12
C ALA A 133 -23.47 13.45 -11.89
N GLY A 134 -22.85 14.53 -11.42
CA GLY A 134 -23.29 15.27 -10.23
C GLY A 134 -23.06 14.57 -8.89
N LYS A 135 -22.64 13.29 -8.85
CA LYS A 135 -22.35 12.59 -7.60
C LYS A 135 -21.01 13.07 -7.02
N PRO A 136 -20.89 13.26 -5.69
CA PRO A 136 -19.65 13.66 -5.06
C PRO A 136 -18.63 12.52 -5.08
N LEU A 137 -17.46 12.76 -5.68
CA LEU A 137 -16.39 11.77 -5.80
C LEU A 137 -15.24 12.07 -4.83
N LEU A 138 -14.72 11.02 -4.20
CA LEU A 138 -13.59 11.05 -3.31
C LEU A 138 -12.43 10.33 -4.00
N VAL A 139 -11.47 11.09 -4.53
CA VAL A 139 -10.42 10.54 -5.39
C VAL A 139 -9.09 10.57 -4.64
N PRO A 140 -8.38 9.42 -4.52
CA PRO A 140 -7.06 9.42 -3.94
C PRO A 140 -6.08 10.21 -4.80
N LEU A 141 -5.23 11.04 -4.16
CA LEU A 141 -4.25 11.91 -4.81
C LEU A 141 -3.40 11.14 -5.83
N ARG A 142 -2.98 9.92 -5.48
CA ARG A 142 -2.18 9.04 -6.33
C ARG A 142 -2.81 8.74 -7.69
N TRP A 143 -4.11 8.56 -7.77
CA TRP A 143 -4.82 8.19 -8.99
C TRP A 143 -5.61 9.34 -9.60
N HIS A 144 -5.49 10.53 -9.03
CA HIS A 144 -6.25 11.71 -9.46
C HIS A 144 -6.02 12.03 -10.94
N SER A 145 -4.75 12.15 -11.36
CA SER A 145 -4.42 12.45 -12.77
C SER A 145 -4.91 11.34 -13.72
N SER A 146 -4.64 10.06 -13.40
CA SER A 146 -5.06 8.95 -14.24
C SER A 146 -6.59 8.84 -14.34
N PHE A 147 -7.30 9.11 -13.25
CA PHE A 147 -8.76 9.13 -13.26
C PHE A 147 -9.31 10.27 -14.12
N LEU A 148 -8.76 11.48 -14.00
CA LEU A 148 -9.14 12.62 -14.84
C LEU A 148 -8.87 12.37 -16.33
N GLU A 149 -7.74 11.74 -16.68
CA GLU A 149 -7.46 11.35 -18.06
C GLU A 149 -8.53 10.41 -18.63
N GLN A 150 -8.99 9.41 -17.84
CA GLN A 150 -10.08 8.54 -18.28
C GLN A 150 -11.40 9.31 -18.41
N CYS A 151 -11.71 10.18 -17.46
CA CYS A 151 -12.91 11.03 -17.56
C CYS A 151 -12.89 11.88 -18.83
N GLN A 152 -11.75 12.52 -19.16
CA GLN A 152 -11.60 13.33 -20.36
C GLN A 152 -11.77 12.52 -21.66
N LYS A 153 -11.17 11.31 -21.72
CA LYS A 153 -11.32 10.41 -22.89
C LYS A 153 -12.80 10.10 -23.17
N HIS A 154 -13.59 9.97 -22.12
CA HIS A 154 -15.02 9.65 -22.21
C HIS A 154 -15.93 10.87 -22.13
N LYS A 155 -15.36 12.10 -22.24
CA LYS A 155 -16.10 13.38 -22.19
C LYS A 155 -17.00 13.49 -20.95
N PHE A 156 -16.50 13.00 -19.83
CA PHE A 156 -17.15 13.06 -18.52
C PHE A 156 -16.45 14.08 -17.62
N GLU A 157 -17.23 14.96 -17.01
CA GLU A 157 -16.75 15.95 -16.02
C GLU A 157 -17.11 15.48 -14.61
N PRO A 158 -16.11 15.01 -13.82
CA PRO A 158 -16.37 14.48 -12.50
C PRO A 158 -16.61 15.60 -11.48
N ASN A 159 -17.58 15.42 -10.59
CA ASN A 159 -17.78 16.29 -9.42
C ASN A 159 -16.88 15.81 -8.27
N ILE A 160 -15.62 16.26 -8.24
CA ILE A 160 -14.65 15.86 -7.21
C ILE A 160 -14.89 16.68 -5.94
N LEU A 161 -15.42 16.03 -4.91
CA LEU A 161 -15.61 16.62 -3.59
C LEU A 161 -14.31 16.69 -2.79
N SER A 162 -13.46 15.66 -2.92
CA SER A 162 -12.21 15.58 -2.17
C SER A 162 -11.11 14.87 -2.96
N VAL A 163 -9.89 15.40 -2.85
CA VAL A 163 -8.65 14.72 -3.22
C VAL A 163 -7.86 14.50 -1.93
N SER A 164 -7.58 13.24 -1.57
CA SER A 164 -6.94 12.88 -0.31
C SER A 164 -5.86 11.82 -0.53
N ASP A 165 -4.80 11.85 0.25
CA ASP A 165 -3.77 10.79 0.29
C ASP A 165 -4.16 9.63 1.21
N SER A 166 -5.19 9.82 2.06
CA SER A 166 -5.66 8.82 3.00
C SER A 166 -6.77 7.94 2.44
N GLN A 167 -6.43 6.69 2.13
CA GLN A 167 -7.40 5.69 1.70
C GLN A 167 -8.46 5.37 2.77
N ILE A 168 -8.04 5.31 4.04
CA ILE A 168 -8.95 5.03 5.16
C ILE A 168 -9.97 6.15 5.30
N GLN A 169 -9.53 7.39 5.22
CA GLN A 169 -10.44 8.55 5.32
C GLN A 169 -11.51 8.52 4.22
N ASN A 170 -11.11 8.23 2.98
CA ASN A 170 -12.05 8.12 1.87
C ASN A 170 -13.10 7.02 2.12
N ILE A 171 -12.68 5.84 2.61
CA ILE A 171 -13.59 4.74 2.94
C ILE A 171 -14.56 5.14 4.06
N LEU A 172 -14.07 5.79 5.12
CA LEU A 172 -14.92 6.24 6.23
C LEU A 172 -15.96 7.27 5.76
N TRP A 173 -15.58 8.20 4.88
CA TRP A 173 -16.52 9.16 4.30
C TRP A 173 -17.55 8.48 3.42
N THR A 174 -17.14 7.46 2.66
CA THR A 174 -18.09 6.65 1.87
C THR A 174 -19.10 5.94 2.76
N GLN A 175 -18.66 5.36 3.89
CA GLN A 175 -19.55 4.69 4.84
C GLN A 175 -20.58 5.66 5.44
N MET A 176 -20.26 6.94 5.54
CA MET A 176 -21.16 8.00 6.01
C MET A 176 -22.05 8.58 4.89
N GLY A 177 -21.93 8.08 3.65
CA GLY A 177 -22.69 8.59 2.52
C GLY A 177 -22.24 9.96 2.01
N ILE A 178 -21.02 10.43 2.34
CA ILE A 178 -20.52 11.75 1.94
C ILE A 178 -20.15 11.77 0.47
N GLY A 179 -19.63 10.66 -0.06
CA GLY A 179 -19.23 10.56 -1.45
C GLY A 179 -18.88 9.14 -1.89
N ILE A 180 -18.59 9.01 -3.17
CA ILE A 180 -18.21 7.76 -3.83
C ILE A 180 -16.67 7.73 -3.94
N SER A 181 -16.02 6.72 -3.35
CA SER A 181 -14.55 6.62 -3.36
C SER A 181 -14.03 5.74 -4.47
N LEU A 182 -12.96 6.18 -5.14
CA LEU A 182 -12.14 5.33 -6.00
C LEU A 182 -11.13 4.56 -5.14
N VAL A 183 -11.20 3.23 -5.15
CA VAL A 183 -10.40 2.37 -4.25
C VAL A 183 -9.89 1.12 -4.99
N PRO A 184 -8.78 0.50 -4.57
CA PRO A 184 -8.42 -0.84 -5.04
C PRO A 184 -9.49 -1.87 -4.64
N LEU A 185 -9.72 -2.88 -5.46
CA LEU A 185 -10.71 -3.92 -5.16
C LEU A 185 -10.47 -4.60 -3.80
N SER A 186 -9.23 -4.77 -3.43
CA SER A 186 -8.83 -5.34 -2.13
C SER A 186 -9.30 -4.50 -0.93
N ALA A 187 -9.58 -3.21 -1.10
CA ALA A 187 -10.13 -2.34 -0.05
C ALA A 187 -11.52 -2.78 0.45
N ARG A 188 -12.20 -3.66 -0.31
CA ARG A 188 -13.46 -4.27 0.12
C ARG A 188 -13.35 -4.94 1.49
N SER A 189 -12.19 -5.53 1.81
CA SER A 189 -11.96 -6.18 3.12
C SER A 189 -11.88 -5.20 4.30
N MET A 190 -11.70 -3.91 4.04
CA MET A 190 -11.66 -2.86 5.08
C MET A 190 -13.06 -2.33 5.43
N VAL A 191 -14.04 -2.67 4.64
CA VAL A 191 -15.42 -2.20 4.82
C VAL A 191 -16.22 -3.28 5.55
N ASN A 192 -16.64 -2.95 6.76
CA ASN A 192 -17.52 -3.82 7.55
C ASN A 192 -18.91 -3.16 7.65
N SER A 193 -19.58 -3.01 6.50
CA SER A 193 -20.90 -2.38 6.43
C SER A 193 -21.68 -2.89 5.23
N ASP A 194 -22.89 -3.40 5.48
CA ASP A 194 -23.82 -3.83 4.43
C ASP A 194 -24.37 -2.66 3.59
N LYS A 195 -24.09 -1.42 4.02
CA LYS A 195 -24.53 -0.22 3.33
C LYS A 195 -23.57 0.24 2.23
N VAL A 196 -22.37 -0.33 2.14
CA VAL A 196 -21.39 0.03 1.12
C VAL A 196 -21.31 -1.08 0.08
N ILE A 197 -21.49 -0.69 -1.16
CA ILE A 197 -21.37 -1.55 -2.34
C ILE A 197 -20.16 -1.16 -3.17
N PHE A 198 -19.66 -2.12 -3.96
CA PHE A 198 -18.50 -1.94 -4.80
C PHE A 198 -18.87 -2.19 -6.25
N LYS A 199 -18.52 -1.26 -7.12
CA LYS A 199 -18.85 -1.28 -8.55
C LYS A 199 -17.60 -1.10 -9.40
N ARG A 200 -17.51 -1.80 -10.52
CA ARG A 200 -16.47 -1.58 -11.53
C ARG A 200 -16.91 -0.50 -12.50
N ILE A 201 -15.99 0.31 -12.98
CA ILE A 201 -16.26 1.33 -14.01
C ILE A 201 -16.09 0.66 -15.37
N VAL A 202 -17.13 0.75 -16.23
CA VAL A 202 -17.12 0.11 -17.56
C VAL A 202 -16.03 0.71 -18.46
N GLU A 203 -15.91 2.03 -18.49
CA GLU A 203 -15.04 2.75 -19.42
C GLU A 203 -13.61 2.95 -18.92
N ALA A 204 -13.38 2.77 -17.63
CA ALA A 204 -12.11 3.13 -17.01
C ALA A 204 -11.49 1.93 -16.28
N GLU A 205 -10.76 1.11 -17.00
CA GLU A 205 -9.93 0.08 -16.39
C GLU A 205 -8.61 0.69 -15.88
N ILE A 206 -8.64 1.22 -14.66
CA ILE A 206 -7.43 1.67 -13.97
C ILE A 206 -6.99 0.53 -13.07
N HIS A 207 -5.77 0.05 -13.30
CA HIS A 207 -5.17 -1.00 -12.49
C HIS A 207 -4.09 -0.46 -11.56
N THR A 208 -3.87 -1.15 -10.47
CA THR A 208 -2.80 -0.88 -9.52
C THR A 208 -2.22 -2.20 -9.03
N HIS A 209 -0.98 -2.18 -8.60
CA HIS A 209 -0.33 -3.34 -8.01
C HIS A 209 0.43 -2.95 -6.74
N THR A 210 0.71 -3.95 -5.92
CA THR A 210 1.59 -3.79 -4.77
C THR A 210 2.98 -4.26 -5.15
N VAL A 211 3.98 -3.51 -4.74
CA VAL A 211 5.40 -3.83 -4.88
C VAL A 211 5.98 -4.06 -3.49
N VAL A 212 6.65 -5.18 -3.31
CA VAL A 212 7.51 -5.45 -2.15
C VAL A 212 8.93 -5.23 -2.59
N ALA A 213 9.65 -4.30 -1.96
CA ALA A 213 10.99 -3.91 -2.35
C ALA A 213 11.98 -3.95 -1.18
N TRP A 214 13.25 -4.24 -1.49
CA TRP A 214 14.37 -4.21 -0.57
C TRP A 214 15.65 -3.78 -1.31
N LEU A 215 16.65 -3.32 -0.56
CA LEU A 215 17.91 -2.86 -1.16
C LEU A 215 18.73 -4.04 -1.69
N LYS A 216 19.22 -3.94 -2.93
CA LYS A 216 20.07 -4.96 -3.56
C LYS A 216 21.35 -5.25 -2.80
N ASN A 217 21.96 -4.18 -2.29
CA ASN A 217 23.28 -4.24 -1.65
C ASN A 217 23.20 -4.45 -0.13
N ARG A 218 22.05 -5.00 0.35
CA ARG A 218 21.86 -5.26 1.77
C ARG A 218 21.34 -6.66 1.99
N THR A 219 22.03 -7.40 2.86
CA THR A 219 21.53 -8.69 3.34
C THR A 219 20.33 -8.45 4.27
N LEU A 220 19.22 -9.11 3.99
CA LEU A 220 18.06 -9.11 4.87
C LEU A 220 18.34 -10.00 6.09
N SER A 221 17.77 -9.68 7.23
CA SER A 221 17.80 -10.57 8.40
C SER A 221 17.15 -11.92 8.08
N SER A 222 17.55 -12.99 8.79
CA SER A 222 17.00 -14.33 8.57
C SER A 222 15.49 -14.37 8.75
N SER A 223 14.97 -13.67 9.76
CA SER A 223 13.52 -13.55 9.99
C SER A 223 12.83 -12.80 8.84
N CYS A 224 13.46 -11.76 8.30
CA CYS A 224 12.95 -11.01 7.15
C CYS A 224 12.93 -11.88 5.87
N ASN A 225 13.97 -12.69 5.64
CA ASN A 225 13.99 -13.65 4.53
C ASN A 225 12.87 -14.69 4.65
N HIS A 226 12.63 -15.27 5.82
CA HIS A 226 11.53 -16.19 6.06
C HIS A 226 10.17 -15.52 5.80
N PHE A 227 10.02 -14.26 6.22
CA PHE A 227 8.80 -13.49 5.97
C PHE A 227 8.58 -13.26 4.47
N LEU A 228 9.64 -12.91 3.74
CA LEU A 228 9.60 -12.72 2.28
C LEU A 228 9.26 -14.02 1.53
N GLU A 229 9.78 -15.16 1.99
CA GLU A 229 9.44 -16.48 1.44
C GLU A 229 7.96 -16.83 1.65
N LEU A 230 7.43 -16.56 2.86
CA LEU A 230 6.00 -16.74 3.13
C LEU A 230 5.15 -15.84 2.22
N PHE A 231 5.59 -14.60 2.04
CA PHE A 231 4.95 -13.64 1.14
C PHE A 231 4.90 -14.19 -0.30
N ARG A 232 6.04 -14.68 -0.82
CA ARG A 232 6.12 -15.32 -2.15
C ARG A 232 5.15 -16.50 -2.29
N LYS A 233 5.16 -17.40 -1.32
CA LYS A 233 4.30 -18.58 -1.31
C LYS A 233 2.82 -18.22 -1.35
N LYS A 234 2.44 -17.13 -0.70
CA LYS A 234 1.03 -16.74 -0.55
C LYS A 234 0.50 -15.97 -1.76
N TYR A 235 1.29 -15.07 -2.32
CA TYR A 235 0.82 -14.09 -3.31
C TYR A 235 1.40 -14.26 -4.72
N ILE A 236 2.48 -15.04 -4.90
CA ILE A 236 3.16 -15.22 -6.20
C ILE A 236 3.12 -16.68 -6.64
N ARG A 237 2.23 -17.49 -6.12
CA ARG A 237 2.08 -18.85 -6.63
C ARG A 237 1.64 -18.83 -8.10
N LYS A 238 2.46 -19.53 -8.92
CA LYS A 238 2.08 -20.00 -10.24
C LYS A 238 0.86 -20.90 -10.20
#